data_fa1a42c35d2e2f65ae9dfbe4323f1757
#
_entry.id   fa1a42c35d2e2f65ae9dfbe4323f1757
#
_cell.length_a   1.000
_cell.length_b   1.000
_cell.length_c   1.000
_cell.angle_alpha   90.00
_cell.angle_beta   90.00
_cell.angle_gamma   90.00
#
_symmetry.space_group_name_H-M   'P 1'
#
loop_
_entity.id
_entity.type
_entity.pdbx_description
1 polymer ?
#
loop_
_entity_poly.entity_id
_entity_poly.type
_entity_poly.pdbx_seq_one_letter_code
_entity_poly.pdbx_strand_id
1 'polypeptide(L)'
;MKKLLLIPFLFFSLAACSADDRISDPEIPDQPAGNSNILVAYFSATGNTQRVAERIAELTGADVYRIVAADPYAANPYDDSDRVRREAYDDLRPGVANLPAAETIARYDTIFVGSPCWWHQPAMVVCTFLETYDLGGKTIVPFFTYGATTYLNESMQKIYRLTPGSEHI
;
A
#
# COMPACT_ATOMS: atom_id res chain seq x y z
N MET A 1 25.62 73.95 -17.39
CA MET A 1 24.85 72.82 -17.94
C MET A 1 25.51 71.48 -17.52
N LYS A 2 25.11 70.91 -16.41
CA LYS A 2 25.62 69.63 -15.92
C LYS A 2 24.64 68.53 -16.25
N LYS A 3 25.02 67.63 -17.16
CA LYS A 3 24.23 66.44 -17.50
C LYS A 3 24.36 65.40 -16.42
N LEU A 4 23.26 65.08 -15.75
CA LEU A 4 23.17 64.00 -14.76
C LEU A 4 22.93 62.67 -15.49
N LEU A 5 23.90 61.77 -15.39
CA LEU A 5 23.83 60.44 -15.99
C LEU A 5 23.14 59.52 -14.99
N LEU A 6 21.93 59.06 -15.30
CA LEU A 6 21.20 58.04 -14.54
C LEU A 6 21.69 56.68 -14.97
N ILE A 7 22.31 55.94 -14.04
CA ILE A 7 22.70 54.52 -14.20
C ILE A 7 21.51 53.68 -13.70
N PRO A 8 20.92 52.77 -14.50
CA PRO A 8 19.91 51.88 -13.98
C PRO A 8 20.59 50.76 -13.18
N PHE A 9 20.21 50.64 -11.92
CA PHE A 9 20.57 49.56 -11.02
C PHE A 9 19.82 48.28 -11.45
N LEU A 10 20.57 47.33 -12.04
CA LEU A 10 20.04 46.03 -12.41
C LEU A 10 20.01 45.14 -11.15
N PHE A 11 18.84 44.95 -10.55
CA PHE A 11 18.65 44.00 -9.46
C PHE A 11 18.76 42.58 -10.03
N PHE A 12 19.89 41.93 -9.76
CA PHE A 12 20.07 40.50 -10.02
C PHE A 12 19.46 39.75 -8.84
N SER A 13 18.22 39.24 -8.98
CA SER A 13 17.61 38.35 -8.02
C SER A 13 18.30 36.99 -8.16
N LEU A 14 19.17 36.65 -7.20
CA LEU A 14 19.60 35.27 -7.01
C LEU A 14 18.42 34.47 -6.48
N ALA A 15 17.75 33.71 -7.35
CA ALA A 15 16.89 32.62 -6.95
C ALA A 15 17.80 31.52 -6.40
N ALA A 16 17.85 31.40 -5.07
CA ALA A 16 18.44 30.22 -4.42
C ALA A 16 17.49 29.04 -4.67
N CYS A 17 17.83 28.21 -5.67
CA CYS A 17 17.27 26.88 -5.78
C CYS A 17 17.83 26.06 -4.61
N SER A 18 17.08 25.91 -3.55
CA SER A 18 17.27 24.82 -2.62
C SER A 18 16.87 23.55 -3.35
N ALA A 19 17.84 22.81 -3.86
CA ALA A 19 17.61 21.45 -4.30
C ALA A 19 17.37 20.61 -3.04
N ASP A 20 16.11 20.42 -2.70
CA ASP A 20 15.68 19.41 -1.76
C ASP A 20 15.66 18.09 -2.54
N ASP A 21 16.83 17.41 -2.57
CA ASP A 21 16.99 16.06 -3.12
C ASP A 21 16.30 15.04 -2.20
N ARG A 22 15.03 15.25 -1.93
CA ARG A 22 14.15 14.14 -1.56
C ARG A 22 13.86 13.41 -2.86
N ILE A 23 14.46 12.23 -3.01
CA ILE A 23 13.97 11.23 -3.92
C ILE A 23 12.52 11.01 -3.47
N SER A 24 11.57 11.64 -4.14
CA SER A 24 10.15 11.34 -3.94
C SER A 24 9.98 9.90 -4.39
N ASP A 25 9.68 9.00 -3.44
CA ASP A 25 9.14 7.68 -3.79
C ASP A 25 8.04 7.89 -4.84
N PRO A 26 8.00 7.08 -5.90
CA PRO A 26 6.95 7.20 -6.90
C PRO A 26 5.61 7.19 -6.21
N GLU A 27 4.84 8.24 -6.40
CA GLU A 27 3.52 8.42 -5.79
C GLU A 27 2.61 7.29 -6.28
N ILE A 28 2.38 6.28 -5.42
CA ILE A 28 1.49 5.18 -5.75
C ILE A 28 0.07 5.76 -5.74
N PRO A 29 -0.68 5.64 -6.85
CA PRO A 29 -2.02 6.18 -6.91
C PRO A 29 -2.90 5.65 -5.77
N ASP A 30 -3.67 6.52 -5.14
CA ASP A 30 -4.63 6.15 -4.09
C ASP A 30 -5.74 5.20 -4.57
N GLN A 31 -5.88 5.09 -5.90
CA GLN A 31 -6.85 4.22 -6.56
C GLN A 31 -6.17 3.45 -7.69
N PRO A 32 -6.55 2.18 -7.93
CA PRO A 32 -6.00 1.40 -9.02
C PRO A 32 -6.39 1.98 -10.39
N ALA A 33 -5.45 1.97 -11.33
CA ALA A 33 -5.60 2.62 -12.63
C ALA A 33 -6.67 1.98 -13.54
N GLY A 34 -7.01 0.71 -13.33
CA GLY A 34 -8.02 -0.02 -14.11
C GLY A 34 -7.60 -0.35 -15.54
N ASN A 35 -6.29 -0.43 -15.79
CA ASN A 35 -5.72 -0.72 -17.10
C ASN A 35 -5.43 -2.21 -17.30
N SER A 36 -5.51 -3.01 -16.26
CA SER A 36 -5.23 -4.45 -16.22
C SER A 36 -6.41 -5.22 -15.64
N ASN A 37 -6.48 -6.51 -15.88
CA ASN A 37 -7.35 -7.44 -15.17
C ASN A 37 -6.67 -8.09 -13.95
N ILE A 38 -5.44 -7.65 -13.63
CA ILE A 38 -4.65 -8.08 -12.49
C ILE A 38 -4.45 -6.89 -11.55
N LEU A 39 -4.69 -7.09 -10.28
CA LEU A 39 -4.46 -6.12 -9.22
C LEU A 39 -3.40 -6.62 -8.25
N VAL A 40 -2.51 -5.76 -7.81
CA VAL A 40 -1.67 -5.97 -6.64
C VAL A 40 -2.17 -5.05 -5.52
N ALA A 41 -2.97 -5.59 -4.62
CA ALA A 41 -3.44 -4.88 -3.43
C ALA A 41 -2.53 -5.22 -2.24
N TYR A 42 -1.96 -4.21 -1.57
CA TYR A 42 -1.03 -4.48 -0.48
C TYR A 42 -1.07 -3.42 0.62
N PHE A 43 -0.69 -3.85 1.83
CA PHE A 43 -0.33 -2.97 2.92
C PHE A 43 1.16 -3.10 3.24
N SER A 44 1.81 -1.98 3.54
CA SER A 44 3.21 -1.94 3.96
C SER A 44 3.46 -0.80 4.95
N ALA A 45 4.05 -1.10 6.12
CA ALA A 45 4.43 -0.09 7.11
C ALA A 45 5.85 0.45 6.85
N THR A 46 6.81 -0.42 6.50
CA THR A 46 8.24 -0.09 6.39
C THR A 46 8.79 -0.20 4.97
N GLY A 47 7.93 -0.29 3.96
CA GLY A 47 8.32 -0.42 2.54
C GLY A 47 8.71 -1.85 2.10
N ASN A 48 8.84 -2.82 3.00
CA ASN A 48 9.25 -4.18 2.62
C ASN A 48 8.23 -4.86 1.70
N THR A 49 6.95 -4.88 2.10
CA THR A 49 5.86 -5.45 1.29
C THR A 49 5.65 -4.65 0.01
N GLN A 50 5.82 -3.32 0.07
CA GLN A 50 5.74 -2.43 -1.09
C GLN A 50 6.72 -2.83 -2.19
N ARG A 51 8.01 -3.02 -1.87
CA ARG A 51 9.01 -3.44 -2.86
C ARG A 51 8.66 -4.76 -3.56
N VAL A 52 8.06 -5.69 -2.84
CA VAL A 52 7.60 -6.95 -3.45
C VAL A 52 6.38 -6.70 -4.34
N ALA A 53 5.43 -5.88 -3.90
CA ALA A 53 4.24 -5.51 -4.67
C ALA A 53 4.61 -4.83 -5.99
N GLU A 54 5.51 -3.85 -5.96
CA GLU A 54 6.02 -3.15 -7.13
C GLU A 54 6.69 -4.11 -8.11
N ARG A 55 7.49 -5.05 -7.58
CA ARG A 55 8.14 -6.06 -8.43
C ARG A 55 7.16 -7.02 -9.08
N ILE A 56 6.10 -7.44 -8.39
CA ILE A 56 5.04 -8.24 -8.98
C ILE A 56 4.35 -7.45 -10.09
N ALA A 57 4.01 -6.19 -9.85
CA ALA A 57 3.35 -5.33 -10.82
C ALA A 57 4.19 -5.12 -12.09
N GLU A 58 5.50 -4.89 -11.96
CA GLU A 58 6.43 -4.79 -13.09
C GLU A 58 6.43 -6.07 -13.94
N LEU A 59 6.41 -7.24 -13.31
CA LEU A 59 6.49 -8.53 -14.01
C LEU A 59 5.18 -8.94 -14.67
N THR A 60 4.05 -8.49 -14.13
CA THR A 60 2.71 -8.93 -14.58
C THR A 60 1.95 -7.86 -15.36
N GLY A 61 2.39 -6.61 -15.34
CA GLY A 61 1.63 -5.47 -15.85
C GLY A 61 0.38 -5.15 -15.01
N ALA A 62 0.35 -5.58 -13.75
CA ALA A 62 -0.78 -5.39 -12.86
C ALA A 62 -0.95 -3.92 -12.44
N ASP A 63 -2.20 -3.52 -12.22
CA ASP A 63 -2.48 -2.28 -11.50
C ASP A 63 -2.07 -2.44 -10.02
N VAL A 64 -1.67 -1.34 -9.40
CA VAL A 64 -1.22 -1.33 -8.00
C VAL A 64 -2.20 -0.53 -7.15
N TYR A 65 -2.54 -1.06 -5.98
CA TYR A 65 -3.33 -0.38 -4.97
C TYR A 65 -2.72 -0.55 -3.58
N ARG A 66 -2.37 0.56 -2.95
CA ARG A 66 -1.88 0.57 -1.57
C ARG A 66 -3.06 0.72 -0.60
N ILE A 67 -3.24 -0.28 0.25
CA ILE A 67 -4.20 -0.23 1.36
C ILE A 67 -3.65 0.74 2.42
N VAL A 68 -4.43 1.76 2.77
CA VAL A 68 -4.05 2.77 3.76
C VAL A 68 -4.97 2.63 4.98
N ALA A 69 -4.38 2.44 6.16
CA ALA A 69 -5.15 2.40 7.40
C ALA A 69 -5.77 3.78 7.70
N ALA A 70 -7.03 3.84 8.07
CA ALA A 70 -7.72 5.09 8.45
C ALA A 70 -7.12 5.73 9.71
N ASP A 71 -6.62 4.89 10.63
CA ASP A 71 -5.77 5.29 11.75
C ASP A 71 -4.36 4.76 11.46
N PRO A 72 -3.40 5.61 11.06
CA PRO A 72 -2.08 5.16 10.63
C PRO A 72 -1.33 4.39 11.72
N TYR A 73 -0.63 3.34 11.31
CA TYR A 73 0.32 2.66 12.20
C TYR A 73 1.59 3.49 12.35
N ALA A 74 2.31 3.31 13.45
CA ALA A 74 3.63 3.91 13.62
C ALA A 74 4.57 3.52 12.47
N ALA A 75 5.47 4.42 12.09
CA ALA A 75 6.46 4.17 11.03
C ALA A 75 7.34 2.93 11.36
N ASN A 76 7.65 2.74 12.64
CA ASN A 76 8.22 1.50 13.15
C ASN A 76 7.11 0.68 13.82
N PRO A 77 6.69 -0.48 13.26
CA PRO A 77 5.57 -1.26 13.79
C PRO A 77 5.82 -1.84 15.21
N TYR A 78 7.06 -1.85 15.68
CA TYR A 78 7.36 -2.22 17.07
C TYR A 78 6.89 -1.17 18.08
N ASP A 79 6.77 0.10 17.66
CA ASP A 79 6.27 1.17 18.53
C ASP A 79 4.75 1.05 18.75
N ASP A 80 4.04 0.38 17.83
CA ASP A 80 2.61 0.04 17.91
C ASP A 80 2.36 -1.43 18.32
N SER A 81 3.35 -2.12 18.86
CA SER A 81 3.30 -3.57 19.10
C SER A 81 2.07 -4.03 19.86
N ASP A 82 1.64 -3.29 20.89
CA ASP A 82 0.46 -3.63 21.69
C ASP A 82 -0.84 -3.48 20.89
N ARG A 83 -0.94 -2.46 20.04
CA ARG A 83 -2.07 -2.25 19.13
C ARG A 83 -2.14 -3.40 18.12
N VAL A 84 -1.04 -3.65 17.42
CA VAL A 84 -0.95 -4.69 16.38
C VAL A 84 -1.25 -6.07 16.95
N ARG A 85 -0.72 -6.38 18.14
CA ARG A 85 -1.01 -7.63 18.86
C ARG A 85 -2.49 -7.78 19.17
N ARG A 86 -3.11 -6.74 19.73
CA ARG A 86 -4.53 -6.74 20.07
C ARG A 86 -5.39 -6.92 18.81
N GLU A 87 -5.09 -6.19 17.73
CA GLU A 87 -5.79 -6.35 16.46
C GLU A 87 -5.75 -7.79 15.95
N ALA A 88 -4.57 -8.43 16.03
CA ALA A 88 -4.38 -9.81 15.57
C ALA A 88 -5.12 -10.84 16.44
N TYR A 89 -5.02 -10.74 17.77
CA TYR A 89 -5.59 -11.74 18.69
C TYR A 89 -7.10 -11.57 18.89
N ASP A 90 -7.60 -10.33 18.88
CA ASP A 90 -9.03 -10.06 19.03
C ASP A 90 -9.75 -10.07 17.67
N ASP A 91 -9.03 -10.40 16.59
CA ASP A 91 -9.54 -10.47 15.21
C ASP A 91 -10.25 -9.17 14.76
N LEU A 92 -9.66 -8.01 15.08
CA LEU A 92 -10.27 -6.71 14.81
C LEU A 92 -10.19 -6.34 13.33
N ARG A 93 -11.03 -5.38 12.93
CA ARG A 93 -11.07 -4.83 11.55
C ARG A 93 -10.79 -3.33 11.56
N PRO A 94 -9.50 -2.93 11.56
CA PRO A 94 -9.13 -1.51 11.46
C PRO A 94 -9.68 -0.91 10.16
N GLY A 95 -10.13 0.34 10.22
CA GLY A 95 -10.67 1.03 9.05
C GLY A 95 -9.62 1.23 7.95
N VAL A 96 -10.07 1.20 6.69
CA VAL A 96 -9.28 1.56 5.50
C VAL A 96 -9.72 2.94 5.02
N ALA A 97 -8.76 3.85 4.77
CA ALA A 97 -9.06 5.24 4.44
C ALA A 97 -9.47 5.44 2.97
N ASN A 98 -8.94 4.62 2.06
CA ASN A 98 -9.00 4.86 0.62
C ASN A 98 -9.63 3.70 -0.16
N LEU A 99 -10.66 3.04 0.38
CA LEU A 99 -11.32 1.91 -0.27
C LEU A 99 -11.80 2.28 -1.69
N PRO A 100 -11.37 1.53 -2.74
CA PRO A 100 -11.92 1.68 -4.08
C PRO A 100 -13.42 1.37 -4.13
N ALA A 101 -14.11 1.91 -5.13
CA ALA A 101 -15.49 1.49 -5.40
C ALA A 101 -15.56 -0.01 -5.72
N ALA A 102 -16.64 -0.68 -5.34
CA ALA A 102 -16.80 -2.12 -5.56
C ALA A 102 -16.69 -2.50 -7.03
N GLU A 103 -17.21 -1.65 -7.93
CA GLU A 103 -17.15 -1.83 -9.38
C GLU A 103 -15.72 -1.78 -9.91
N THR A 104 -14.81 -1.05 -9.23
CA THR A 104 -13.39 -1.01 -9.58
C THR A 104 -12.75 -2.36 -9.28
N ILE A 105 -13.01 -2.93 -8.09
CA ILE A 105 -12.45 -4.24 -7.71
C ILE A 105 -13.09 -5.37 -8.51
N ALA A 106 -14.37 -5.26 -8.87
CA ALA A 106 -15.08 -6.27 -9.65
C ALA A 106 -14.44 -6.57 -11.02
N ARG A 107 -13.70 -5.61 -11.60
CA ARG A 107 -13.06 -5.76 -12.93
C ARG A 107 -11.83 -6.67 -12.94
N TYR A 108 -11.23 -6.94 -11.79
CA TYR A 108 -10.03 -7.76 -11.70
C TYR A 108 -10.39 -9.24 -11.60
N ASP A 109 -9.72 -10.07 -12.41
CA ASP A 109 -9.85 -11.53 -12.36
C ASP A 109 -8.86 -12.13 -11.35
N THR A 110 -7.67 -11.53 -11.23
CA THR A 110 -6.60 -11.96 -10.35
C THR A 110 -6.20 -10.83 -9.39
N ILE A 111 -6.13 -11.13 -8.12
CA ILE A 111 -5.71 -10.17 -7.09
C ILE A 111 -4.55 -10.76 -6.27
N PHE A 112 -3.37 -10.18 -6.42
CA PHE A 112 -2.27 -10.38 -5.49
C PHE A 112 -2.54 -9.61 -4.22
N VAL A 113 -2.47 -10.30 -3.07
CA VAL A 113 -2.76 -9.70 -1.76
C VAL A 113 -1.50 -9.68 -0.90
N GLY A 114 -0.94 -8.50 -0.69
CA GLY A 114 0.32 -8.28 0.00
C GLY A 114 0.16 -7.82 1.45
N SER A 115 0.84 -8.49 2.39
CA SER A 115 0.80 -8.13 3.79
C SER A 115 2.12 -8.42 4.52
N PRO A 116 2.53 -7.62 5.50
CA PRO A 116 3.44 -8.11 6.52
C PRO A 116 2.71 -9.17 7.37
N CYS A 117 3.46 -10.16 7.87
CA CYS A 117 2.95 -11.10 8.85
C CYS A 117 3.22 -10.54 10.26
N TRP A 118 2.16 -10.11 10.95
CA TRP A 118 2.23 -9.55 12.28
C TRP A 118 1.46 -10.44 13.28
N TRP A 119 2.14 -10.88 14.32
CA TRP A 119 1.51 -11.74 15.33
C TRP A 119 0.76 -12.94 14.71
N HIS A 120 1.40 -13.62 13.75
CA HIS A 120 0.89 -14.80 13.03
C HIS A 120 -0.31 -14.53 12.10
N GLN A 121 -0.68 -13.28 11.90
CA GLN A 121 -1.81 -12.87 11.06
C GLN A 121 -1.34 -11.92 9.94
N PRO A 122 -2.10 -11.75 8.87
CA PRO A 122 -1.95 -10.58 8.01
C PRO A 122 -2.14 -9.32 8.85
N ALA A 123 -1.55 -8.20 8.45
CA ALA A 123 -1.95 -6.92 9.03
C ALA A 123 -3.48 -6.78 8.92
N MET A 124 -4.17 -6.52 10.03
CA MET A 124 -5.62 -6.67 10.10
C MET A 124 -6.39 -5.70 9.20
N VAL A 125 -5.76 -4.60 8.78
CA VAL A 125 -6.30 -3.68 7.76
C VAL A 125 -6.46 -4.36 6.39
N VAL A 126 -5.62 -5.37 6.08
CA VAL A 126 -5.76 -6.20 4.87
C VAL A 126 -6.99 -7.10 4.98
N CYS A 127 -7.28 -7.62 6.16
CA CYS A 127 -8.49 -8.40 6.40
C CYS A 127 -9.75 -7.56 6.17
N THR A 128 -9.75 -6.30 6.63
CA THR A 128 -10.83 -5.35 6.37
C THR A 128 -11.05 -5.13 4.87
N PHE A 129 -9.98 -4.94 4.10
CA PHE A 129 -10.05 -4.80 2.64
C PHE A 129 -10.70 -6.04 2.00
N LEU A 130 -10.25 -7.25 2.35
CA LEU A 130 -10.77 -8.49 1.77
C LEU A 130 -12.25 -8.71 2.06
N GLU A 131 -12.71 -8.38 3.26
CA GLU A 131 -14.11 -8.53 3.65
C GLU A 131 -15.05 -7.44 3.09
N THR A 132 -14.49 -6.37 2.55
CA THR A 132 -15.28 -5.27 1.96
C THR A 132 -15.89 -5.66 0.62
N TYR A 133 -15.28 -6.62 -0.10
CA TYR A 133 -15.65 -6.95 -1.47
C TYR A 133 -16.10 -8.40 -1.63
N ASP A 134 -17.02 -8.64 -2.59
CA ASP A 134 -17.26 -9.98 -3.09
C ASP A 134 -16.11 -10.37 -4.03
N LEU A 135 -15.29 -11.31 -3.58
CA LEU A 135 -14.14 -11.82 -4.31
C LEU A 135 -14.40 -13.22 -4.91
N GLY A 136 -15.62 -13.73 -4.82
CA GLY A 136 -16.01 -15.02 -5.40
C GLY A 136 -15.69 -15.11 -6.90
N GLY A 137 -15.17 -16.25 -7.32
CA GLY A 137 -14.77 -16.50 -8.72
C GLY A 137 -13.46 -15.86 -9.17
N LYS A 138 -12.78 -15.09 -8.29
CA LYS A 138 -11.48 -14.51 -8.59
C LYS A 138 -10.35 -15.43 -8.16
N THR A 139 -9.16 -15.23 -8.73
CA THR A 139 -7.91 -15.88 -8.28
C THR A 139 -7.22 -14.97 -7.25
N ILE A 140 -7.02 -15.46 -6.04
CA ILE A 140 -6.33 -14.75 -4.96
C ILE A 140 -4.94 -15.35 -4.76
N VAL A 141 -3.93 -14.51 -4.86
CA VAL A 141 -2.51 -14.87 -4.71
C VAL A 141 -1.90 -14.12 -3.54
N PRO A 142 -1.90 -14.68 -2.32
CA PRO A 142 -1.32 -14.01 -1.18
C PRO A 142 0.21 -14.00 -1.22
N PHE A 143 0.82 -12.90 -0.80
CA PHE A 143 2.25 -12.81 -0.58
C PHE A 143 2.55 -12.07 0.72
N PHE A 144 3.62 -12.47 1.39
CA PHE A 144 3.94 -11.97 2.72
C PHE A 144 5.39 -11.56 2.87
N THR A 145 5.62 -10.51 3.68
CA THR A 145 6.92 -10.24 4.28
C THR A 145 6.88 -10.64 5.75
N TYR A 146 7.85 -11.42 6.21
CA TYR A 146 7.83 -12.02 7.54
C TYR A 146 9.23 -12.21 8.11
N GLY A 147 9.32 -12.26 9.43
CA GLY A 147 10.59 -12.53 10.13
C GLY A 147 10.91 -14.03 10.29
N ALA A 148 9.88 -14.89 10.29
CA ALA A 148 10.04 -16.34 10.43
C ALA A 148 8.93 -17.10 9.69
N THR A 149 9.29 -18.17 8.98
CA THR A 149 8.36 -18.99 8.19
C THR A 149 7.30 -19.71 9.03
N THR A 150 7.57 -19.93 10.31
CA THR A 150 6.66 -20.61 11.25
C THR A 150 5.27 -19.96 11.29
N TYR A 151 5.19 -18.65 11.04
CA TYR A 151 3.96 -17.87 11.15
C TYR A 151 3.20 -17.69 9.84
N LEU A 152 3.83 -18.07 8.72
CA LEU A 152 3.28 -17.83 7.39
C LEU A 152 1.99 -18.61 7.14
N ASN A 153 1.93 -19.86 7.58
CA ASN A 153 0.77 -20.72 7.31
C ASN A 153 -0.53 -20.17 7.92
N GLU A 154 -0.49 -19.67 9.14
CA GLU A 154 -1.69 -19.09 9.79
C GLU A 154 -2.18 -17.86 9.05
N SER A 155 -1.26 -17.00 8.61
CA SER A 155 -1.56 -15.81 7.81
C SER A 155 -2.20 -16.16 6.45
N MET A 156 -1.66 -17.17 5.75
CA MET A 156 -2.23 -17.65 4.49
C MET A 156 -3.63 -18.22 4.68
N GLN A 157 -3.81 -19.09 5.68
CA GLN A 157 -5.12 -19.68 6.01
C GLN A 157 -6.15 -18.61 6.39
N LYS A 158 -5.73 -17.51 7.00
CA LYS A 158 -6.62 -16.38 7.29
C LYS A 158 -7.15 -15.76 6.00
N ILE A 159 -6.28 -15.46 5.03
CA ILE A 159 -6.71 -14.91 3.73
C ILE A 159 -7.68 -15.86 3.05
N TYR A 160 -7.38 -17.15 3.00
CA TYR A 160 -8.24 -18.15 2.36
C TYR A 160 -9.64 -18.22 2.99
N ARG A 161 -9.74 -18.11 4.31
CA ARG A 161 -11.04 -18.06 5.00
C ARG A 161 -11.83 -16.78 4.70
N LEU A 162 -11.14 -15.66 4.45
CA LEU A 162 -11.77 -14.38 4.16
C LEU A 162 -12.18 -14.22 2.69
N THR A 163 -11.74 -15.12 1.82
CA THR A 163 -12.04 -15.11 0.39
C THR A 163 -12.70 -16.42 -0.05
N PRO A 164 -13.84 -16.81 0.56
CA PRO A 164 -14.54 -18.03 0.20
C PRO A 164 -15.06 -17.92 -1.24
N GLY A 165 -14.98 -19.02 -2.00
CA GLY A 165 -15.40 -19.03 -3.41
C GLY A 165 -14.39 -18.49 -4.40
N SER A 166 -13.22 -18.04 -3.95
CA SER A 166 -12.07 -17.70 -4.79
C SER A 166 -11.17 -18.93 -5.03
N GLU A 167 -10.44 -18.90 -6.13
CA GLU A 167 -9.30 -19.80 -6.32
C GLU A 167 -8.09 -19.26 -5.56
N HIS A 168 -7.33 -20.12 -4.92
CA HIS A 168 -6.13 -19.74 -4.17
C HIS A 168 -4.88 -20.40 -4.75
N ILE A 169 -3.84 -19.59 -5.00
CA ILE A 169 -2.54 -20.01 -5.53
C ILE A 169 -1.43 -19.67 -4.54
#